data_a6528462cfc17a555cb5bb3fb37e761f
#
_entry.id   a6528462cfc17a555cb5bb3fb37e761f
#
_cell.length_a   1.000
_cell.length_b   1.000
_cell.length_c   1.000
_cell.angle_alpha   90.00
_cell.angle_beta   90.00
_cell.angle_gamma   90.00
#
_symmetry.space_group_name_H-M   'P 1'
#
loop_
_entity.id
_entity.type
_entity.pdbx_description
1 polymer ?
#
loop_
_entity_poly.entity_id
_entity_poly.type
_entity_poly.pdbx_seq_one_letter_code
_entity_poly.pdbx_strand_id
1 'polypeptide(L)'
;TRAMIEAHRVNVPRSTGVIQWMLNSAWPSLYWQLYDWYLIPTSSYWSVRKGCSPQQLIYNYADNHIYAVNDEKENVELKAKMKVYGLDGTLLCDASADADMKMGCSKKMFEVLPEAKDVSFVFLSLEDDKGNVVSRNEYVLAEVMDKHDWSKYRWWRTQIESYGDFSALDDLAPADVEVKVKKEGKTIDVTLENKSSAVAFFVRMDLKIDGEMFPAFWTDNLVTLQPGESRTLSCEVATDLE
;
A
#
# COMPACT_ATOMS: atom_id res chain seq x y z
N THR A 1 0.61 -10.05 -4.01
CA THR A 1 2.05 -9.81 -4.22
C THR A 1 2.68 -9.04 -3.04
N ARG A 2 2.10 -7.89 -2.58
CA ARG A 2 2.64 -7.10 -1.47
C ARG A 2 2.78 -7.91 -0.18
N ALA A 3 1.72 -8.56 0.29
CA ALA A 3 1.72 -9.33 1.53
C ALA A 3 2.82 -10.42 1.57
N MET A 4 3.16 -11.01 0.41
CA MET A 4 4.25 -11.97 0.31
C MET A 4 5.62 -11.31 0.56
N ILE A 5 5.89 -10.16 -0.06
CA ILE A 5 7.13 -9.41 0.13
C ILE A 5 7.24 -8.93 1.59
N GLU A 6 6.17 -8.36 2.12
CA GLU A 6 6.11 -7.84 3.48
C GLU A 6 6.30 -8.95 4.53
N ALA A 7 5.73 -10.14 4.32
CA ALA A 7 5.93 -11.28 5.19
C ALA A 7 7.41 -11.71 5.26
N HIS A 8 8.14 -11.67 4.13
CA HIS A 8 9.59 -11.92 4.15
C HIS A 8 10.35 -10.85 4.93
N ARG A 9 10.00 -9.59 4.76
CA ARG A 9 10.66 -8.46 5.43
C ARG A 9 10.42 -8.45 6.94
N VAL A 10 9.23 -8.79 7.39
CA VAL A 10 8.93 -8.93 8.84
C VAL A 10 9.80 -10.02 9.49
N ASN A 11 10.23 -11.02 8.71
CA ASN A 11 11.00 -12.16 9.20
C ASN A 11 12.53 -12.01 9.09
N VAL A 12 13.06 -10.81 8.86
CA VAL A 12 14.51 -10.58 8.90
C VAL A 12 15.07 -10.87 10.31
N PRO A 13 16.26 -11.43 10.46
CA PRO A 13 17.20 -11.86 9.40
C PRO A 13 16.98 -13.32 8.90
N ARG A 14 15.92 -13.99 9.29
CA ARG A 14 15.66 -15.39 8.88
C ARG A 14 15.34 -15.49 7.38
N SER A 15 14.67 -14.48 6.85
CA SER A 15 14.36 -14.33 5.43
C SER A 15 15.02 -13.05 4.92
N THR A 16 15.76 -13.15 3.82
CA THR A 16 16.60 -12.05 3.30
C THR A 16 16.21 -11.61 1.90
N GLY A 17 15.19 -12.19 1.30
CA GLY A 17 14.74 -11.77 -0.02
C GLY A 17 13.63 -12.61 -0.61
N VAL A 18 13.07 -12.10 -1.69
CA VAL A 18 12.00 -12.71 -2.50
C VAL A 18 12.38 -12.60 -3.97
N ILE A 19 12.12 -13.64 -4.75
CA ILE A 19 12.26 -13.62 -6.20
C ILE A 19 10.85 -13.54 -6.80
N GLN A 20 10.56 -12.42 -7.48
CA GLN A 20 9.31 -12.22 -8.21
C GLN A 20 9.37 -12.94 -9.57
N TRP A 21 8.46 -13.85 -9.80
CA TRP A 21 8.25 -14.54 -11.06
C TRP A 21 6.88 -14.16 -11.62
N MET A 22 6.70 -13.44 -12.70
CA MET A 22 7.57 -12.90 -13.75
C MET A 22 7.35 -11.38 -13.82
N LEU A 23 8.18 -10.65 -14.61
CA LEU A 23 8.11 -9.21 -14.74
C LEU A 23 6.85 -8.75 -15.49
N ASN A 24 6.60 -9.32 -16.67
CA ASN A 24 5.49 -8.93 -17.55
C ASN A 24 4.81 -10.15 -18.20
N SER A 25 3.62 -9.92 -18.74
CA SER A 25 2.85 -10.94 -19.44
C SER A 25 3.39 -11.22 -20.85
N ALA A 26 3.36 -12.49 -21.28
CA ALA A 26 3.72 -12.91 -22.65
C ALA A 26 2.55 -12.76 -23.65
N TRP A 27 1.33 -12.52 -23.17
CA TRP A 27 0.10 -12.26 -23.92
C TRP A 27 -0.90 -11.52 -23.02
N PRO A 28 -1.96 -10.89 -23.53
CA PRO A 28 -2.99 -10.26 -22.73
C PRO A 28 -3.62 -11.26 -21.75
N SER A 29 -3.36 -11.07 -20.46
CA SER A 29 -3.87 -11.92 -19.37
C SER A 29 -3.88 -11.15 -18.05
N LEU A 30 -4.75 -11.56 -17.12
CA LEU A 30 -4.76 -11.08 -15.76
C LEU A 30 -4.04 -12.10 -14.87
N TYR A 31 -2.85 -11.72 -14.39
CA TYR A 31 -2.06 -12.59 -13.51
C TYR A 31 -1.21 -11.76 -12.53
N TRP A 32 -0.21 -12.37 -11.89
CA TRP A 32 0.63 -11.73 -10.86
C TRP A 32 1.79 -10.86 -11.38
N GLN A 33 1.92 -10.69 -12.70
CA GLN A 33 2.99 -9.89 -13.29
C GLN A 33 2.93 -8.42 -12.84
N LEU A 34 4.10 -7.75 -12.85
CA LEU A 34 4.21 -6.34 -12.46
C LEU A 34 3.73 -5.41 -13.56
N TYR A 35 3.88 -5.83 -14.84
CA TYR A 35 3.39 -5.12 -16.01
C TYR A 35 2.44 -6.02 -16.79
N ASP A 36 1.43 -5.41 -17.37
CA ASP A 36 0.56 -6.11 -18.32
C ASP A 36 1.24 -6.29 -19.70
N TRP A 37 0.51 -6.85 -20.67
CA TRP A 37 0.99 -7.02 -22.05
C TRP A 37 1.34 -5.68 -22.71
N TYR A 38 0.67 -4.59 -22.38
CA TYR A 38 0.87 -3.25 -22.93
C TYR A 38 1.96 -2.46 -22.18
N LEU A 39 2.69 -3.11 -21.27
CA LEU A 39 3.71 -2.55 -20.40
C LEU A 39 3.18 -1.48 -19.43
N ILE A 40 1.88 -1.47 -19.16
CA ILE A 40 1.29 -0.61 -18.15
C ILE A 40 1.56 -1.21 -16.77
N PRO A 41 2.08 -0.42 -15.81
CA PRO A 41 2.28 -0.89 -14.44
C PRO A 41 0.95 -1.29 -13.79
N THR A 42 0.86 -2.53 -13.32
CA THR A 42 -0.32 -3.08 -12.67
C THR A 42 -0.36 -2.73 -11.18
N SER A 43 -1.44 -3.10 -10.50
CA SER A 43 -1.51 -3.01 -9.03
C SER A 43 -0.41 -3.80 -8.34
N SER A 44 0.06 -4.91 -8.95
CA SER A 44 1.20 -5.68 -8.44
C SER A 44 2.49 -4.87 -8.45
N TYR A 45 2.75 -4.07 -9.50
CA TYR A 45 3.90 -3.17 -9.57
C TYR A 45 3.93 -2.18 -8.39
N TRP A 46 2.83 -1.46 -8.21
CA TRP A 46 2.72 -0.45 -7.15
C TRP A 46 2.81 -1.08 -5.76
N SER A 47 2.21 -2.25 -5.59
CA SER A 47 2.29 -3.03 -4.36
C SER A 47 3.71 -3.51 -4.05
N VAL A 48 4.45 -4.00 -5.05
CA VAL A 48 5.86 -4.42 -4.88
C VAL A 48 6.74 -3.21 -4.58
N ARG A 49 6.59 -2.12 -5.33
CA ARG A 49 7.33 -0.88 -5.10
C ARG A 49 7.16 -0.39 -3.67
N LYS A 50 5.90 -0.34 -3.18
CA LYS A 50 5.59 0.02 -1.80
C LYS A 50 6.18 -0.98 -0.80
N GLY A 51 6.01 -2.28 -1.04
CA GLY A 51 6.54 -3.34 -0.20
C GLY A 51 8.07 -3.39 -0.13
N CYS A 52 8.78 -2.77 -1.08
CA CYS A 52 10.25 -2.65 -1.11
C CYS A 52 10.77 -1.32 -0.56
N SER A 53 9.94 -0.47 0.05
CA SER A 53 10.41 0.77 0.69
C SER A 53 11.41 0.45 1.79
N PRO A 54 12.60 1.09 1.82
CA PRO A 54 13.67 0.70 2.76
C PRO A 54 13.22 0.73 4.22
N GLN A 55 12.44 1.73 4.58
CA GLN A 55 11.82 1.87 5.91
C GLN A 55 10.31 1.80 5.75
N GLN A 56 9.64 0.94 6.53
CA GLN A 56 8.21 0.72 6.35
C GLN A 56 7.54 0.23 7.63
N LEU A 57 6.27 0.61 7.82
CA LEU A 57 5.34 -0.09 8.71
C LEU A 57 4.59 -1.14 7.92
N ILE A 58 4.57 -2.36 8.43
CA ILE A 58 3.99 -3.54 7.77
C ILE A 58 2.97 -4.19 8.69
N TYR A 59 1.76 -4.45 8.17
CA TYR A 59 0.80 -5.31 8.84
C TYR A 59 1.13 -6.77 8.58
N ASN A 60 1.38 -7.52 9.64
CA ASN A 60 1.66 -8.94 9.58
C ASN A 60 0.37 -9.75 9.80
N TYR A 61 -0.13 -10.35 8.73
CA TYR A 61 -1.35 -11.18 8.74
C TYR A 61 -1.25 -12.43 9.62
N ALA A 62 -0.04 -12.83 10.03
CA ALA A 62 0.14 -14.03 10.85
C ALA A 62 -0.20 -13.80 12.33
N ASP A 63 -0.10 -12.56 12.82
CA ASP A 63 -0.29 -12.24 14.24
C ASP A 63 -1.02 -10.91 14.49
N ASN A 64 -1.57 -10.29 13.46
CA ASN A 64 -2.33 -9.04 13.49
C ASN A 64 -1.57 -7.86 14.13
N HIS A 65 -0.26 -7.80 13.94
CA HIS A 65 0.56 -6.73 14.46
C HIS A 65 1.20 -5.91 13.33
N ILE A 66 1.45 -4.64 13.66
CA ILE A 66 2.27 -3.77 12.83
C ILE A 66 3.73 -3.93 13.24
N TYR A 67 4.59 -4.11 12.25
CA TYR A 67 6.02 -4.15 12.40
C TYR A 67 6.65 -2.96 11.72
N ALA A 68 7.63 -2.34 12.37
CA ALA A 68 8.53 -1.38 11.75
C ALA A 68 9.75 -2.14 11.22
N VAL A 69 10.05 -1.96 9.93
CA VAL A 69 11.18 -2.61 9.25
C VAL A 69 12.14 -1.54 8.74
N ASN A 70 13.44 -1.75 8.96
CA ASN A 70 14.50 -0.91 8.47
C ASN A 70 15.54 -1.76 7.70
N ASP A 71 15.57 -1.60 6.38
CA ASP A 71 16.56 -2.25 5.49
C ASP A 71 17.74 -1.32 5.14
N GLU A 72 17.77 -0.11 5.70
CA GLU A 72 18.91 0.80 5.54
C GLU A 72 20.14 0.29 6.27
N LYS A 73 21.32 0.82 5.87
CA LYS A 73 22.62 0.46 6.45
C LYS A 73 22.94 1.22 7.74
N GLU A 74 21.99 2.00 8.22
CA GLU A 74 22.12 2.84 9.41
C GLU A 74 20.94 2.63 10.36
N ASN A 75 21.17 2.93 11.63
CA ASN A 75 20.08 3.02 12.60
C ASN A 75 19.26 4.28 12.31
N VAL A 76 17.96 4.20 12.51
CA VAL A 76 17.03 5.32 12.30
C VAL A 76 16.14 5.52 13.51
N GLU A 77 15.84 6.78 13.80
CA GLU A 77 14.90 7.22 14.80
C GLU A 77 13.72 7.87 14.08
N LEU A 78 12.58 7.21 14.10
CA LEU A 78 11.36 7.63 13.38
C LEU A 78 10.18 7.57 14.33
N LYS A 79 9.08 8.21 13.94
CA LYS A 79 7.80 8.12 14.61
C LYS A 79 6.85 7.27 13.79
N ALA A 80 6.39 6.17 14.38
CA ALA A 80 5.36 5.32 13.80
C ALA A 80 3.99 5.86 14.15
N LYS A 81 3.09 5.95 13.16
CA LYS A 81 1.68 6.32 13.33
C LYS A 81 0.78 5.29 12.69
N MET A 82 -0.32 5.00 13.35
CA MET A 82 -1.38 4.14 12.85
C MET A 82 -2.72 4.82 13.05
N LYS A 83 -3.53 4.86 12.01
CA LYS A 83 -4.95 5.25 12.08
C LYS A 83 -5.81 4.15 11.49
N VAL A 84 -6.93 3.87 12.12
CA VAL A 84 -7.92 2.91 11.62
C VAL A 84 -9.24 3.63 11.42
N TYR A 85 -9.83 3.47 10.24
CA TYR A 85 -11.12 4.04 9.88
C TYR A 85 -12.12 2.93 9.54
N GLY A 86 -13.37 3.12 9.94
CA GLY A 86 -14.50 2.34 9.44
C GLY A 86 -14.87 2.72 8.01
N LEU A 87 -15.80 1.97 7.40
CA LEU A 87 -16.32 2.23 6.06
C LEU A 87 -17.00 3.60 5.93
N ASP A 88 -17.62 4.08 7.00
CA ASP A 88 -18.28 5.38 7.08
C ASP A 88 -17.31 6.56 7.27
N GLY A 89 -15.99 6.28 7.34
CA GLY A 89 -14.95 7.26 7.61
C GLY A 89 -14.78 7.63 9.09
N THR A 90 -15.47 6.94 10.01
CA THR A 90 -15.26 7.14 11.44
C THR A 90 -13.87 6.70 11.85
N LEU A 91 -13.13 7.55 12.56
CA LEU A 91 -11.83 7.21 13.13
C LEU A 91 -12.03 6.29 14.35
N LEU A 92 -11.61 5.02 14.21
CA LEU A 92 -11.74 3.98 15.23
C LEU A 92 -10.52 3.91 16.14
N CYS A 93 -9.34 4.19 15.60
CA CYS A 93 -8.07 4.17 16.35
C CYS A 93 -7.12 5.22 15.82
N ASP A 94 -6.39 5.89 16.73
CA ASP A 94 -5.26 6.78 16.41
C ASP A 94 -4.14 6.49 17.41
N ALA A 95 -3.05 5.90 16.96
CA ALA A 95 -1.94 5.50 17.78
C ALA A 95 -0.60 5.99 17.22
N SER A 96 0.33 6.31 18.11
CA SER A 96 1.69 6.66 17.72
C SER A 96 2.71 6.14 18.74
N ALA A 97 3.90 5.81 18.27
CA ALA A 97 5.03 5.37 19.11
C ALA A 97 6.36 5.68 18.43
N ASP A 98 7.42 5.74 19.23
CA ASP A 98 8.78 5.90 18.70
C ASP A 98 9.26 4.59 18.07
N ALA A 99 9.71 4.69 16.84
CA ALA A 99 10.21 3.58 16.02
C ALA A 99 11.75 3.69 15.86
N ASP A 100 12.45 3.52 16.99
CA ASP A 100 13.91 3.42 16.96
C ASP A 100 14.28 2.05 16.40
N MET A 101 14.87 2.03 15.23
CA MET A 101 15.18 0.81 14.49
C MET A 101 16.65 0.69 14.22
N LYS A 102 17.21 -0.45 14.55
CA LYS A 102 18.58 -0.81 14.14
C LYS A 102 18.61 -1.14 12.64
N MET A 103 19.80 -1.02 12.07
CA MET A 103 20.10 -1.51 10.72
C MET A 103 19.63 -2.97 10.53
N GLY A 104 18.96 -3.25 9.43
CA GLY A 104 18.55 -4.62 9.05
C GLY A 104 17.63 -5.30 10.06
N CYS A 105 16.72 -4.57 10.72
CA CYS A 105 15.85 -5.12 11.74
C CYS A 105 14.35 -5.03 11.40
N SER A 106 13.58 -5.89 12.07
CA SER A 106 12.13 -5.82 12.18
C SER A 106 11.75 -5.74 13.67
N LYS A 107 10.89 -4.78 14.03
CA LYS A 107 10.45 -4.51 15.41
C LYS A 107 8.93 -4.47 15.47
N LYS A 108 8.34 -5.25 16.37
CA LYS A 108 6.88 -5.24 16.64
C LYS A 108 6.49 -3.93 17.33
N MET A 109 5.45 -3.26 16.81
CA MET A 109 4.99 -1.94 17.26
C MET A 109 3.59 -1.97 17.87
N PHE A 110 2.56 -2.15 17.04
CA PHE A 110 1.15 -2.06 17.44
C PHE A 110 0.45 -3.38 17.20
N GLU A 111 -0.53 -3.69 18.03
CA GLU A 111 -1.54 -4.68 17.73
C GLU A 111 -2.71 -4.00 17.01
N VAL A 112 -3.17 -4.58 15.91
CA VAL A 112 -4.38 -4.14 15.23
C VAL A 112 -5.49 -5.08 15.60
N LEU A 113 -6.35 -4.65 16.53
CA LEU A 113 -7.58 -5.36 16.83
C LEU A 113 -8.62 -4.94 15.80
N PRO A 114 -9.24 -5.85 15.06
CA PRO A 114 -10.36 -5.54 14.19
C PRO A 114 -11.57 -5.15 15.08
N GLU A 115 -11.69 -3.87 15.40
CA GLU A 115 -12.82 -3.32 16.16
C GLU A 115 -14.04 -3.06 15.27
N ALA A 116 -13.85 -3.06 13.95
CA ALA A 116 -14.93 -2.90 13.00
C ALA A 116 -15.67 -4.23 12.81
N LYS A 117 -16.99 -4.19 12.91
CA LYS A 117 -17.85 -5.36 12.67
C LYS A 117 -17.88 -5.82 11.21
N ASP A 118 -17.24 -5.10 10.30
CA ASP A 118 -17.24 -5.36 8.86
C ASP A 118 -15.84 -5.22 8.27
N VAL A 119 -15.59 -4.12 7.55
CA VAL A 119 -14.31 -3.82 6.92
C VAL A 119 -13.72 -2.56 7.52
N SER A 120 -12.42 -2.52 7.73
CA SER A 120 -11.69 -1.33 8.19
C SER A 120 -10.52 -0.99 7.29
N PHE A 121 -10.18 0.30 7.25
CA PHE A 121 -9.00 0.82 6.57
C PHE A 121 -7.93 1.16 7.60
N VAL A 122 -6.74 0.58 7.44
CA VAL A 122 -5.57 0.85 8.30
C VAL A 122 -4.58 1.69 7.52
N PHE A 123 -4.26 2.87 8.04
CA PHE A 123 -3.26 3.78 7.49
C PHE A 123 -2.04 3.82 8.40
N LEU A 124 -0.89 3.63 7.81
CA LEU A 124 0.39 3.60 8.50
C LEU A 124 1.32 4.64 7.91
N SER A 125 2.05 5.37 8.76
CA SER A 125 3.13 6.26 8.33
C SER A 125 4.31 6.21 9.27
N LEU A 126 5.51 6.33 8.70
CA LEU A 126 6.74 6.67 9.41
C LEU A 126 7.08 8.12 9.13
N GLU A 127 7.41 8.87 10.17
CA GLU A 127 7.79 10.28 10.08
C GLU A 127 9.17 10.50 10.70
N ASP A 128 9.92 11.42 10.11
CA ASP A 128 11.19 11.89 10.68
C ASP A 128 10.97 12.89 11.84
N ASP A 129 12.06 13.37 12.44
CA ASP A 129 12.06 14.34 13.52
C ASP A 129 11.47 15.71 13.15
N LYS A 130 11.38 16.00 11.84
CA LYS A 130 10.79 17.22 11.28
C LYS A 130 9.31 17.06 10.91
N GLY A 131 8.76 15.86 11.07
CA GLY A 131 7.41 15.52 10.68
C GLY A 131 7.23 15.22 9.19
N ASN A 132 8.31 15.06 8.43
CA ASN A 132 8.20 14.62 7.06
C ASN A 132 7.90 13.13 7.00
N VAL A 133 6.97 12.75 6.14
CA VAL A 133 6.60 11.35 5.97
C VAL A 133 7.66 10.63 5.13
N VAL A 134 8.33 9.66 5.74
CA VAL A 134 9.37 8.82 5.13
C VAL A 134 8.73 7.68 4.34
N SER A 135 7.69 7.06 4.89
CA SER A 135 6.95 6.01 4.19
C SER A 135 5.47 5.98 4.60
N ARG A 136 4.64 5.46 3.71
CA ARG A 136 3.20 5.20 3.94
C ARG A 136 2.88 3.77 3.54
N ASN A 137 1.88 3.21 4.22
CA ASN A 137 1.29 1.94 3.84
C ASN A 137 -0.20 1.94 4.23
N GLU A 138 -1.04 1.26 3.44
CA GLU A 138 -2.47 1.18 3.69
C GLU A 138 -2.94 -0.27 3.54
N TYR A 139 -3.88 -0.67 4.39
CA TYR A 139 -4.51 -1.99 4.34
C TYR A 139 -6.01 -1.87 4.45
N VAL A 140 -6.69 -2.84 3.84
CA VAL A 140 -8.11 -3.10 4.04
C VAL A 140 -8.22 -4.43 4.74
N LEU A 141 -8.86 -4.45 5.90
CA LEU A 141 -8.99 -5.63 6.74
C LEU A 141 -10.48 -5.94 6.94
N ALA A 142 -10.87 -7.19 6.69
CA ALA A 142 -12.17 -7.69 7.10
C ALA A 142 -12.14 -8.05 8.59
N GLU A 143 -13.30 -8.12 9.24
CA GLU A 143 -13.41 -8.58 10.63
C GLU A 143 -12.77 -9.96 10.83
N VAL A 144 -13.02 -10.86 9.88
CA VAL A 144 -12.39 -12.18 9.82
C VAL A 144 -11.64 -12.31 8.52
N MET A 145 -10.32 -12.47 8.60
CA MET A 145 -9.46 -12.63 7.43
C MET A 145 -9.46 -14.07 6.92
N ASP A 146 -8.88 -14.27 5.73
CA ASP A 146 -8.72 -15.59 5.10
C ASP A 146 -8.08 -16.59 6.04
N LYS A 147 -8.66 -17.78 6.11
CA LYS A 147 -8.13 -18.90 6.87
C LYS A 147 -7.56 -19.96 5.93
N HIS A 148 -6.29 -20.25 6.08
CA HIS A 148 -5.58 -21.24 5.27
C HIS A 148 -5.61 -22.63 5.90
N ASP A 149 -5.90 -23.65 5.09
CA ASP A 149 -5.76 -25.06 5.49
C ASP A 149 -4.32 -25.53 5.25
N TRP A 150 -3.47 -25.33 6.24
CA TRP A 150 -2.07 -25.73 6.18
C TRP A 150 -1.86 -27.25 6.10
N SER A 151 -2.84 -28.06 6.49
CA SER A 151 -2.78 -29.52 6.36
C SER A 151 -2.78 -29.97 4.90
N LYS A 152 -3.35 -29.16 4.01
CA LYS A 152 -3.42 -29.37 2.57
C LYS A 152 -2.37 -28.56 1.77
N TYR A 153 -1.36 -28.05 2.44
CA TYR A 153 -0.26 -27.34 1.79
C TYR A 153 0.40 -28.16 0.70
N ARG A 154 0.68 -27.51 -0.42
CA ARG A 154 1.56 -27.98 -1.50
C ARG A 154 2.54 -26.87 -1.84
N TRP A 155 3.72 -27.21 -2.35
CA TRP A 155 4.75 -26.23 -2.65
C TRP A 155 4.30 -25.12 -3.62
N TRP A 156 3.26 -25.35 -4.42
CA TRP A 156 2.70 -24.36 -5.37
C TRP A 156 1.40 -23.70 -4.93
N ARG A 157 0.78 -24.16 -3.84
CA ARG A 157 -0.43 -23.53 -3.28
C ARG A 157 -0.71 -23.96 -1.86
N THR A 158 -1.39 -23.08 -1.13
CA THR A 158 -2.07 -23.39 0.12
C THR A 158 -3.58 -23.27 -0.12
N GLN A 159 -4.37 -24.24 0.29
CA GLN A 159 -5.82 -24.19 0.17
C GLN A 159 -6.38 -23.21 1.20
N ILE A 160 -7.35 -22.41 0.79
CA ILE A 160 -8.11 -21.53 1.69
C ILE A 160 -9.30 -22.32 2.21
N GLU A 161 -9.49 -22.36 3.52
CA GLU A 161 -10.61 -22.99 4.20
C GLU A 161 -11.82 -22.06 4.20
N SER A 162 -11.61 -20.78 4.49
CA SER A 162 -12.63 -19.73 4.42
C SER A 162 -12.00 -18.41 3.96
N TYR A 163 -12.78 -17.63 3.22
CA TYR A 163 -12.38 -16.31 2.76
C TYR A 163 -12.88 -15.24 3.71
N GLY A 164 -12.11 -14.15 3.87
CA GLY A 164 -12.58 -12.92 4.49
C GLY A 164 -13.72 -12.31 3.68
N ASP A 165 -14.68 -11.72 4.37
CA ASP A 165 -15.80 -11.05 3.73
C ASP A 165 -15.49 -9.56 3.55
N PHE A 166 -15.36 -9.13 2.30
CA PHE A 166 -15.14 -7.75 1.90
C PHE A 166 -16.34 -7.16 1.14
N SER A 167 -17.49 -7.84 1.14
CA SER A 167 -18.68 -7.41 0.40
C SER A 167 -19.19 -6.03 0.83
N ALA A 168 -18.94 -5.64 2.08
CA ALA A 168 -19.29 -4.31 2.57
C ALA A 168 -18.58 -3.15 1.81
N LEU A 169 -17.52 -3.44 1.06
CA LEU A 169 -16.89 -2.42 0.18
C LEU A 169 -17.80 -2.00 -0.98
N ASP A 170 -18.77 -2.82 -1.37
CA ASP A 170 -19.74 -2.47 -2.42
C ASP A 170 -20.67 -1.33 -1.98
N ASP A 171 -20.84 -1.15 -0.67
CA ASP A 171 -21.63 -0.09 -0.04
C ASP A 171 -20.80 1.13 0.39
N LEU A 172 -19.51 1.18 0.01
CA LEU A 172 -18.61 2.29 0.36
C LEU A 172 -19.17 3.61 -0.20
N ALA A 173 -19.33 4.61 0.67
CA ALA A 173 -19.82 5.92 0.27
C ALA A 173 -18.89 6.56 -0.79
N PRO A 174 -19.45 7.20 -1.83
CA PRO A 174 -18.68 7.91 -2.83
C PRO A 174 -17.78 8.96 -2.17
N ALA A 175 -16.49 8.95 -2.51
CA ALA A 175 -15.56 9.98 -2.05
C ALA A 175 -15.50 11.14 -3.04
N ASP A 176 -15.43 12.37 -2.53
CA ASP A 176 -15.20 13.58 -3.32
C ASP A 176 -13.70 13.90 -3.31
N VAL A 177 -13.02 13.63 -4.42
CA VAL A 177 -11.58 13.86 -4.58
C VAL A 177 -11.36 15.02 -5.52
N GLU A 178 -10.92 16.17 -4.98
CA GLU A 178 -10.46 17.30 -5.79
C GLU A 178 -9.11 16.95 -6.43
N VAL A 179 -8.98 17.21 -7.73
CA VAL A 179 -7.78 16.91 -8.52
C VAL A 179 -7.22 18.21 -9.08
N LYS A 180 -5.95 18.51 -8.74
CA LYS A 180 -5.21 19.66 -9.31
C LYS A 180 -4.01 19.15 -10.08
N VAL A 181 -3.86 19.56 -11.33
CA VAL A 181 -2.76 19.15 -12.21
C VAL A 181 -1.88 20.37 -12.51
N LYS A 182 -0.58 20.22 -12.26
CA LYS A 182 0.46 21.17 -12.65
C LYS A 182 1.40 20.49 -13.63
N LYS A 183 1.70 21.15 -14.75
CA LYS A 183 2.69 20.69 -15.72
C LYS A 183 3.84 21.67 -15.75
N GLU A 184 5.07 21.19 -15.71
CA GLU A 184 6.27 22.02 -15.75
C GLU A 184 7.42 21.25 -16.42
N GLY A 185 7.77 21.69 -17.64
CA GLY A 185 8.75 20.97 -18.46
C GLY A 185 8.32 19.52 -18.70
N LYS A 186 9.08 18.57 -18.19
CA LYS A 186 8.81 17.13 -18.31
C LYS A 186 8.06 16.53 -17.12
N THR A 187 7.68 17.33 -16.14
CA THR A 187 7.05 16.85 -14.92
C THR A 187 5.56 17.16 -14.92
N ILE A 188 4.76 16.17 -14.53
CA ILE A 188 3.34 16.31 -14.22
C ILE A 188 3.17 16.05 -12.73
N ASP A 189 2.71 17.05 -11.99
CA ASP A 189 2.31 16.93 -10.60
C ASP A 189 0.79 16.87 -10.52
N VAL A 190 0.27 15.85 -9.84
CA VAL A 190 -1.15 15.69 -9.57
C VAL A 190 -1.35 15.72 -8.05
N THR A 191 -2.06 16.73 -7.57
CA THR A 191 -2.49 16.81 -6.19
C THR A 191 -3.91 16.29 -6.09
N LEU A 192 -4.07 15.25 -5.27
CA LEU A 192 -5.34 14.64 -4.92
C LEU A 192 -5.71 15.09 -3.50
N GLU A 193 -6.89 15.65 -3.31
CA GLU A 193 -7.38 16.05 -1.99
C GLU A 193 -8.76 15.43 -1.74
N ASN A 194 -8.86 14.53 -0.77
CA ASN A 194 -10.13 13.95 -0.36
C ASN A 194 -10.93 14.94 0.48
N LYS A 195 -11.96 15.54 -0.11
CA LYS A 195 -12.84 16.54 0.55
C LYS A 195 -13.95 15.91 1.37
N SER A 196 -14.16 14.61 1.25
CA SER A 196 -15.25 13.90 1.91
C SER A 196 -14.86 13.41 3.30
N SER A 197 -15.87 13.04 4.09
CA SER A 197 -15.70 12.32 5.35
C SER A 197 -15.47 10.81 5.15
N ALA A 198 -15.66 10.30 3.94
CA ALA A 198 -15.41 8.90 3.59
C ALA A 198 -13.95 8.70 3.16
N VAL A 199 -13.46 7.45 3.22
CA VAL A 199 -12.16 7.06 2.67
C VAL A 199 -12.24 7.03 1.15
N ALA A 200 -11.32 7.70 0.46
CA ALA A 200 -11.18 7.58 -0.99
C ALA A 200 -10.31 6.36 -1.30
N PHE A 201 -10.96 5.25 -1.61
CA PHE A 201 -10.33 3.95 -1.76
C PHE A 201 -9.77 3.73 -3.15
N PHE A 202 -8.49 3.35 -3.23
CA PHE A 202 -7.82 2.83 -4.43
C PHE A 202 -7.87 3.77 -5.64
N VAL A 203 -7.61 5.07 -5.42
CA VAL A 203 -7.61 6.12 -6.45
C VAL A 203 -6.50 5.85 -7.45
N ARG A 204 -6.87 5.64 -8.70
CA ARG A 204 -5.97 5.36 -9.82
C ARG A 204 -5.75 6.58 -10.69
N MET A 205 -4.50 6.81 -11.08
CA MET A 205 -4.13 7.81 -12.09
C MET A 205 -3.65 7.12 -13.36
N ASP A 206 -4.18 7.55 -14.48
CA ASP A 206 -3.78 7.10 -15.81
C ASP A 206 -3.27 8.28 -16.64
N LEU A 207 -2.16 8.11 -17.33
CA LEU A 207 -1.70 9.04 -18.37
C LEU A 207 -2.31 8.60 -19.71
N LYS A 208 -3.03 9.52 -20.36
CA LYS A 208 -3.58 9.31 -21.69
C LYS A 208 -3.06 10.36 -22.64
N ILE A 209 -2.64 9.95 -23.84
CA ILE A 209 -2.23 10.82 -24.95
C ILE A 209 -3.08 10.41 -26.15
N ASP A 210 -3.81 11.36 -26.74
CA ASP A 210 -4.75 11.11 -27.85
C ASP A 210 -5.77 9.99 -27.57
N GLY A 211 -6.16 9.83 -26.29
CA GLY A 211 -7.11 8.83 -25.84
C GLY A 211 -6.52 7.46 -25.51
N GLU A 212 -5.29 7.18 -25.87
CA GLU A 212 -4.58 5.95 -25.58
C GLU A 212 -3.85 6.01 -24.24
N MET A 213 -3.83 4.88 -23.51
CA MET A 213 -3.08 4.76 -22.25
C MET A 213 -1.58 4.63 -22.52
N PHE A 214 -0.80 5.40 -21.76
CA PHE A 214 0.65 5.33 -21.79
C PHE A 214 1.22 4.82 -20.46
N PRO A 215 2.32 4.03 -20.50
CA PRO A 215 3.07 3.68 -19.30
C PRO A 215 3.56 4.96 -18.62
N ALA A 216 3.15 5.16 -17.37
CA ALA A 216 3.57 6.30 -16.56
C ALA A 216 4.07 5.82 -15.19
N PHE A 217 5.24 6.31 -14.82
CA PHE A 217 5.90 5.97 -13.55
C PHE A 217 5.70 7.10 -12.56
N TRP A 218 4.51 7.13 -11.98
CA TRP A 218 4.18 8.04 -10.89
C TRP A 218 5.04 7.76 -9.66
N THR A 219 5.21 8.74 -8.79
CA THR A 219 5.87 8.53 -7.49
C THR A 219 5.11 7.52 -6.62
N ASP A 220 3.78 7.46 -6.74
CA ASP A 220 2.89 6.39 -6.22
C ASP A 220 1.64 6.32 -7.10
N ASN A 221 0.82 5.26 -6.97
CA ASN A 221 -0.47 5.13 -7.66
C ASN A 221 -1.36 4.13 -6.92
N LEU A 222 -2.65 4.07 -7.28
CA LEU A 222 -3.63 3.25 -6.58
C LEU A 222 -3.64 3.57 -5.08
N VAL A 223 -3.63 4.85 -4.77
CA VAL A 223 -3.52 5.36 -3.40
C VAL A 223 -4.88 5.37 -2.72
N THR A 224 -4.89 5.09 -1.43
CA THR A 224 -6.07 5.27 -0.59
C THR A 224 -5.85 6.51 0.28
N LEU A 225 -6.82 7.44 0.29
CA LEU A 225 -6.73 8.70 1.01
C LEU A 225 -7.69 8.70 2.20
N GLN A 226 -7.17 9.06 3.36
CA GLN A 226 -7.99 9.31 4.55
C GLN A 226 -8.94 10.49 4.31
N PRO A 227 -10.02 10.63 5.10
CA PRO A 227 -10.80 11.85 5.12
C PRO A 227 -9.93 13.09 5.32
N GLY A 228 -10.05 14.08 4.44
CA GLY A 228 -9.28 15.33 4.48
C GLY A 228 -7.81 15.23 4.07
N GLU A 229 -7.32 14.06 3.63
CA GLU A 229 -5.91 13.91 3.21
C GLU A 229 -5.68 14.58 1.85
N SER A 230 -4.53 15.26 1.74
CA SER A 230 -4.01 15.78 0.48
C SER A 230 -2.67 15.11 0.16
N ARG A 231 -2.51 14.64 -1.09
CA ARG A 231 -1.29 13.97 -1.55
C ARG A 231 -0.93 14.44 -2.96
N THR A 232 0.32 14.84 -3.17
CA THR A 232 0.86 15.16 -4.50
C THR A 232 1.69 14.00 -5.01
N LEU A 233 1.41 13.58 -6.23
CA LEU A 233 2.07 12.49 -6.93
C LEU A 233 2.62 13.02 -8.24
N SER A 234 3.86 12.69 -8.56
CA SER A 234 4.58 13.23 -9.71
C SER A 234 4.94 12.13 -10.70
N CYS A 235 4.97 12.47 -11.97
CA CYS A 235 5.41 11.63 -13.07
C CYS A 235 6.31 12.43 -14.00
N GLU A 236 7.38 11.81 -14.50
CA GLU A 236 8.20 12.37 -15.59
C GLU A 236 7.81 11.76 -16.93
N VAL A 237 7.75 12.57 -17.95
CA VAL A 237 7.51 12.17 -19.34
C VAL A 237 8.75 12.39 -20.19
N ALA A 238 8.86 11.66 -21.31
CA ALA A 238 10.05 11.67 -22.16
C ALA A 238 10.28 13.01 -22.89
N THR A 239 9.21 13.75 -23.17
CA THR A 239 9.23 15.01 -23.93
C THR A 239 8.65 16.15 -23.12
N ASP A 240 9.06 17.39 -23.44
CA ASP A 240 8.45 18.57 -22.82
C ASP A 240 6.95 18.62 -23.14
N LEU A 241 6.18 19.01 -22.14
CA LEU A 241 4.74 19.19 -22.23
C LEU A 241 4.47 20.65 -22.66
N GLU A 242 3.83 20.83 -23.82
CA GLU A 242 3.34 22.13 -24.29
C GLU A 242 2.09 22.59 -23.51
#